data_a69ee3364ed7848a27e0064d310ed7f4
#
_entry.id   a69ee3364ed7848a27e0064d310ed7f4
#
_cell.length_a   1.000
_cell.length_b   1.000
_cell.length_c   1.000
_cell.angle_alpha   90.00
_cell.angle_beta   90.00
_cell.angle_gamma   90.00
#
_symmetry.space_group_name_H-M   'P 1'
#
loop_
_entity.id
_entity.type
_entity.pdbx_description
1 polymer ?
#
loop_
_entity_poly.entity_id
_entity_poly.type
_entity_poly.pdbx_seq_one_letter_code
_entity_poly.pdbx_strand_id
1 'polypeptide(L)'
;MTDRSNGRSNKAILADTPARDGRPKAVFRSAGDRFLLVEFGEMELDLTLNFRVLGLNQALKDAKIDGVVETIPALRSILIHYDSTVLPPAALIRHVDNHFAALPPVENLSIPSRRITLPMAFNDQWTRADIARYVQYIRKDAPNIINGNNIDYAAMYNGLRDAEEFIAYIMATEWWNAANGFFPGLPFMFPIDPRYAVVIPKYNPTRPWTPEGAVGIAGPCLAIYPVASPGGYQMIGRTIPIYDPQQRNPAFAANPILMQPGDRVTFTRVNDDDLVELRERVNDGSYVYQIEPGVLDVGEYLQHLESIKEETQAFRRRQGEGAERTPVP
;
A
#
# COMPACT_ATOMS: atom_id res chain seq x y z
N MET A 1 -47.77 26.31 -0.46
CA MET A 1 -46.37 26.08 -0.05
C MET A 1 -45.82 25.04 -0.97
N THR A 2 -45.11 25.45 -2.01
CA THR A 2 -44.52 24.57 -3.03
C THR A 2 -43.19 24.07 -2.55
N ASP A 3 -43.12 22.76 -2.31
CA ASP A 3 -41.88 22.02 -2.00
C ASP A 3 -40.89 22.16 -3.16
N ARG A 4 -39.88 23.01 -2.99
CA ARG A 4 -38.71 23.11 -3.87
C ARG A 4 -37.65 22.18 -3.32
N SER A 5 -37.80 20.87 -3.47
CA SER A 5 -36.68 19.93 -3.38
C SER A 5 -35.75 20.20 -4.58
N ASN A 6 -34.83 21.11 -4.37
CA ASN A 6 -33.79 21.45 -5.33
C ASN A 6 -32.83 20.25 -5.41
N GLY A 7 -33.13 19.30 -6.27
CA GLY A 7 -32.20 18.25 -6.67
C GLY A 7 -30.95 18.87 -7.30
N ARG A 8 -30.02 19.37 -6.49
CA ARG A 8 -28.66 19.66 -6.94
C ARG A 8 -28.07 18.33 -7.39
N SER A 9 -28.14 18.03 -8.66
CA SER A 9 -27.30 17.01 -9.28
C SER A 9 -25.88 17.20 -8.76
N ASN A 10 -25.33 16.18 -8.08
CA ASN A 10 -23.94 16.23 -7.61
C ASN A 10 -23.03 16.18 -8.86
N LYS A 11 -22.68 17.36 -9.38
CA LYS A 11 -21.89 17.52 -10.61
C LYS A 11 -20.53 16.80 -10.57
N ALA A 12 -20.08 16.38 -9.39
CA ALA A 12 -18.84 15.62 -9.24
C ALA A 12 -18.97 14.16 -9.68
N ILE A 13 -20.18 13.57 -9.62
CA ILE A 13 -20.43 12.22 -10.15
C ILE A 13 -20.93 12.38 -11.59
N LEU A 14 -20.16 11.82 -12.52
CA LEU A 14 -20.45 11.86 -13.96
C LEU A 14 -21.30 10.67 -14.41
N ALA A 15 -21.07 9.50 -13.82
CA ALA A 15 -21.80 8.27 -14.06
C ALA A 15 -21.61 7.29 -12.89
N ASP A 16 -22.49 6.30 -12.81
CA ASP A 16 -22.34 5.12 -11.96
C ASP A 16 -22.87 3.88 -12.69
N THR A 17 -22.22 2.74 -12.43
CA THR A 17 -22.62 1.44 -12.95
C THR A 17 -22.91 0.54 -11.75
N PRO A 18 -24.11 -0.03 -11.61
CA PRO A 18 -24.44 -0.91 -10.50
C PRO A 18 -23.66 -2.22 -10.56
N ALA A 19 -23.49 -2.86 -9.40
CA ALA A 19 -22.93 -4.20 -9.34
C ALA A 19 -23.79 -5.20 -10.13
N ARG A 20 -23.17 -6.00 -10.99
CA ARG A 20 -23.85 -7.04 -11.80
C ARG A 20 -22.86 -8.11 -12.27
N ASP A 21 -23.33 -9.32 -12.44
CA ASP A 21 -22.58 -10.43 -13.06
C ASP A 21 -21.19 -10.67 -12.37
N GLY A 22 -21.15 -10.60 -11.02
CA GLY A 22 -19.93 -10.75 -10.25
C GLY A 22 -18.96 -9.56 -10.31
N ARG A 23 -19.36 -8.44 -10.91
CA ARG A 23 -18.61 -7.19 -10.96
C ARG A 23 -19.05 -6.24 -9.87
N PRO A 24 -18.13 -5.57 -9.17
CA PRO A 24 -18.48 -4.52 -8.23
C PRO A 24 -19.08 -3.33 -8.94
N LYS A 25 -19.85 -2.51 -8.21
CA LYS A 25 -20.29 -1.20 -8.71
C LYS A 25 -19.09 -0.34 -9.08
N ALA A 26 -19.26 0.57 -10.05
CA ALA A 26 -18.28 1.58 -10.38
C ALA A 26 -18.90 2.98 -10.31
N VAL A 27 -18.16 3.96 -9.75
CA VAL A 27 -18.56 5.36 -9.66
C VAL A 27 -17.50 6.21 -10.35
N PHE A 28 -17.93 6.97 -11.34
CA PHE A 28 -17.06 7.84 -12.15
C PHE A 28 -17.19 9.27 -11.67
N ARG A 29 -16.07 9.87 -11.23
CA ARG A 29 -16.05 11.23 -10.69
C ARG A 29 -15.12 12.13 -11.48
N SER A 30 -15.57 13.37 -11.72
CA SER A 30 -14.67 14.41 -12.19
C SER A 30 -13.68 14.77 -11.08
N ALA A 31 -12.39 14.79 -11.41
CA ALA A 31 -11.31 15.28 -10.55
C ALA A 31 -10.58 16.45 -11.24
N GLY A 32 -11.33 17.53 -11.48
CA GLY A 32 -10.92 18.64 -12.34
C GLY A 32 -11.31 18.39 -13.82
N ASP A 33 -10.61 19.08 -14.74
CA ASP A 33 -10.89 19.05 -16.17
C ASP A 33 -10.07 17.99 -16.95
N ARG A 34 -9.01 17.46 -16.32
CA ARG A 34 -8.04 16.52 -16.93
C ARG A 34 -7.93 15.18 -16.21
N PHE A 35 -8.73 14.95 -15.17
CA PHE A 35 -8.67 13.72 -14.40
C PHE A 35 -10.06 13.12 -14.22
N LEU A 36 -10.14 11.81 -14.41
CA LEU A 36 -11.28 10.98 -14.08
C LEU A 36 -10.89 10.03 -12.95
N LEU A 37 -11.56 10.13 -11.81
CA LEU A 37 -11.45 9.14 -10.73
C LEU A 37 -12.55 8.10 -10.90
N VAL A 38 -12.18 6.84 -10.94
CA VAL A 38 -13.11 5.71 -10.95
C VAL A 38 -12.92 4.90 -9.67
N GLU A 39 -13.99 4.77 -8.90
CA GLU A 39 -14.02 3.99 -7.66
C GLU A 39 -14.84 2.72 -7.84
N PHE A 40 -14.36 1.61 -7.31
CA PHE A 40 -15.00 0.29 -7.42
C PHE A 40 -15.38 -0.25 -6.04
N GLY A 41 -16.53 -0.91 -5.96
CA GLY A 41 -17.01 -1.59 -4.76
C GLY A 41 -17.28 -0.66 -3.57
N GLU A 42 -17.27 -1.24 -2.39
CA GLU A 42 -17.44 -0.52 -1.12
C GLU A 42 -16.08 -0.08 -0.53
N MET A 43 -16.12 0.77 0.51
CA MET A 43 -14.89 1.25 1.16
C MET A 43 -14.40 0.20 2.17
N GLU A 44 -13.89 -0.89 1.65
CA GLU A 44 -13.35 -2.02 2.42
C GLU A 44 -11.96 -2.38 1.89
N LEU A 45 -11.12 -2.98 2.76
CA LEU A 45 -9.85 -3.56 2.35
C LEU A 45 -10.10 -4.90 1.66
N ASP A 46 -10.10 -4.90 0.36
CA ASP A 46 -10.29 -6.08 -0.48
C ASP A 46 -9.19 -6.15 -1.54
N LEU A 47 -8.27 -7.09 -1.40
CA LEU A 47 -7.20 -7.29 -2.38
C LEU A 47 -7.72 -7.87 -3.69
N THR A 48 -8.83 -8.59 -3.69
CA THR A 48 -9.42 -9.11 -4.93
C THR A 48 -9.93 -7.95 -5.80
N LEU A 49 -10.45 -6.91 -5.16
CA LEU A 49 -10.84 -5.67 -5.83
C LEU A 49 -9.62 -4.95 -6.40
N ASN A 50 -8.50 -4.91 -5.65
CA ASN A 50 -7.25 -4.34 -6.14
C ASN A 50 -6.70 -5.12 -7.35
N PHE A 51 -6.77 -6.45 -7.35
CA PHE A 51 -6.38 -7.25 -8.52
C PHE A 51 -7.19 -6.89 -9.77
N ARG A 52 -8.51 -6.68 -9.64
CA ARG A 52 -9.35 -6.18 -10.74
C ARG A 52 -8.94 -4.79 -11.22
N VAL A 53 -8.60 -3.89 -10.29
CA VAL A 53 -8.10 -2.54 -10.64
C VAL A 53 -6.79 -2.62 -11.41
N LEU A 54 -5.87 -3.50 -11.00
CA LEU A 54 -4.60 -3.71 -11.70
C LEU A 54 -4.81 -4.38 -13.07
N GLY A 55 -5.71 -5.33 -13.17
CA GLY A 55 -6.12 -5.92 -14.45
C GLY A 55 -6.71 -4.89 -15.41
N LEU A 56 -7.59 -4.01 -14.92
CA LEU A 56 -8.11 -2.89 -15.70
C LEU A 56 -7.00 -1.92 -16.11
N ASN A 57 -6.10 -1.57 -15.18
CA ASN A 57 -4.97 -0.69 -15.46
C ASN A 57 -4.10 -1.24 -16.61
N GLN A 58 -3.83 -2.55 -16.61
CA GLN A 58 -3.10 -3.19 -17.71
C GLN A 58 -3.89 -3.13 -19.02
N ALA A 59 -5.17 -3.47 -18.99
CA ALA A 59 -6.02 -3.43 -20.18
C ALA A 59 -6.10 -2.02 -20.82
N LEU A 60 -6.18 -0.97 -19.97
CA LEU A 60 -6.19 0.42 -20.47
C LEU A 60 -4.81 0.82 -21.07
N LYS A 61 -3.71 0.39 -20.49
CA LYS A 61 -2.36 0.62 -21.04
C LYS A 61 -2.17 -0.08 -22.38
N ASP A 62 -2.62 -1.31 -22.51
CA ASP A 62 -2.51 -2.10 -23.74
C ASP A 62 -3.39 -1.54 -24.87
N ALA A 63 -4.55 -0.97 -24.51
CA ALA A 63 -5.48 -0.37 -25.44
C ALA A 63 -4.96 0.93 -26.09
N LYS A 64 -3.97 1.61 -25.46
CA LYS A 64 -3.35 2.85 -25.95
C LYS A 64 -4.37 3.88 -26.44
N ILE A 65 -5.39 4.13 -25.60
CA ILE A 65 -6.51 5.01 -25.93
C ILE A 65 -6.00 6.43 -26.19
N ASP A 66 -6.27 6.96 -27.38
CA ASP A 66 -5.87 8.33 -27.74
C ASP A 66 -6.48 9.35 -26.77
N GLY A 67 -5.68 10.27 -26.28
CA GLY A 67 -6.06 11.24 -25.26
C GLY A 67 -5.87 10.75 -23.81
N VAL A 68 -5.62 9.48 -23.54
CA VAL A 68 -5.18 9.01 -22.21
C VAL A 68 -3.68 9.27 -22.06
N VAL A 69 -3.30 10.02 -21.02
CA VAL A 69 -1.91 10.40 -20.73
C VAL A 69 -1.29 9.41 -19.75
N GLU A 70 -2.00 9.09 -18.66
CA GLU A 70 -1.49 8.23 -17.58
C GLU A 70 -2.65 7.56 -16.82
N THR A 71 -2.41 6.37 -16.29
CA THR A 71 -3.32 5.67 -15.39
C THR A 71 -2.62 5.35 -14.08
N ILE A 72 -3.26 5.70 -12.96
CA ILE A 72 -2.71 5.61 -11.61
C ILE A 72 -3.64 4.72 -10.77
N PRO A 73 -3.32 3.41 -10.65
CA PRO A 73 -4.12 2.49 -9.85
C PRO A 73 -3.90 2.72 -8.36
N ALA A 74 -4.96 2.54 -7.59
CA ALA A 74 -4.95 2.54 -6.14
C ALA A 74 -5.70 1.31 -5.61
N LEU A 75 -5.93 1.20 -4.28
CA LEU A 75 -6.48 -0.02 -3.66
C LEU A 75 -7.80 -0.47 -4.32
N ARG A 76 -8.77 0.44 -4.47
CA ARG A 76 -10.08 0.17 -5.07
C ARG A 76 -10.50 1.22 -6.12
N SER A 77 -9.54 1.97 -6.64
CA SER A 77 -9.81 3.02 -7.60
C SER A 77 -8.68 3.17 -8.62
N ILE A 78 -8.98 3.84 -9.70
CA ILE A 78 -8.00 4.27 -10.69
C ILE A 78 -8.23 5.74 -10.99
N LEU A 79 -7.16 6.54 -10.95
CA LEU A 79 -7.17 7.91 -11.43
C LEU A 79 -6.59 7.93 -12.84
N ILE A 80 -7.30 8.51 -13.79
CA ILE A 80 -6.91 8.58 -15.18
C ILE A 80 -6.65 10.04 -15.54
N HIS A 81 -5.43 10.35 -15.90
CA HIS A 81 -5.05 11.62 -16.51
C HIS A 81 -5.30 11.55 -18.01
N TYR A 82 -6.05 12.49 -18.56
CA TYR A 82 -6.42 12.51 -19.98
C TYR A 82 -6.52 13.93 -20.53
N ASP A 83 -6.38 14.07 -21.83
CA ASP A 83 -6.63 15.31 -22.55
C ASP A 83 -8.12 15.40 -22.93
N SER A 84 -8.86 16.23 -22.21
CA SER A 84 -10.30 16.41 -22.43
C SER A 84 -10.66 17.10 -23.75
N THR A 85 -9.69 17.69 -24.44
CA THR A 85 -9.86 18.28 -25.78
C THR A 85 -9.82 17.23 -26.89
N VAL A 86 -9.14 16.10 -26.64
CA VAL A 86 -9.03 14.96 -27.56
C VAL A 86 -10.06 13.88 -27.21
N LEU A 87 -10.21 13.57 -25.93
CA LEU A 87 -11.08 12.50 -25.43
C LEU A 87 -12.14 13.07 -24.49
N PRO A 88 -13.42 13.24 -24.96
CA PRO A 88 -14.49 13.71 -24.09
C PRO A 88 -14.73 12.78 -22.90
N PRO A 89 -15.08 13.28 -21.69
CA PRO A 89 -15.30 12.47 -20.48
C PRO A 89 -16.26 11.30 -20.68
N ALA A 90 -17.36 11.50 -21.41
CA ALA A 90 -18.33 10.44 -21.71
C ALA A 90 -17.76 9.32 -22.58
N ALA A 91 -16.80 9.61 -23.45
CA ALA A 91 -16.10 8.60 -24.24
C ALA A 91 -15.10 7.82 -23.36
N LEU A 92 -14.32 8.52 -22.52
CA LEU A 92 -13.41 7.89 -21.57
C LEU A 92 -14.17 6.95 -20.62
N ILE A 93 -15.31 7.37 -20.06
CA ILE A 93 -16.16 6.53 -19.19
C ILE A 93 -16.56 5.24 -19.92
N ARG A 94 -17.00 5.32 -21.18
CA ARG A 94 -17.35 4.13 -21.98
C ARG A 94 -16.15 3.21 -22.21
N HIS A 95 -14.96 3.76 -22.47
CA HIS A 95 -13.75 2.94 -22.62
C HIS A 95 -13.45 2.20 -21.32
N VAL A 96 -13.46 2.89 -20.18
CA VAL A 96 -13.17 2.27 -18.88
C VAL A 96 -14.21 1.20 -18.54
N ASP A 97 -15.51 1.49 -18.69
CA ASP A 97 -16.59 0.54 -18.40
C ASP A 97 -16.50 -0.71 -19.29
N ASN A 98 -16.23 -0.52 -20.59
CA ASN A 98 -16.06 -1.63 -21.53
C ASN A 98 -14.84 -2.51 -21.19
N HIS A 99 -13.68 -1.93 -20.88
CA HIS A 99 -12.50 -2.69 -20.50
C HIS A 99 -12.69 -3.39 -19.17
N PHE A 100 -13.32 -2.74 -18.20
CA PHE A 100 -13.65 -3.37 -16.93
C PHE A 100 -14.66 -4.51 -17.11
N ALA A 101 -15.62 -4.32 -18.01
CA ALA A 101 -16.60 -5.33 -18.40
C ALA A 101 -15.98 -6.54 -19.11
N ALA A 102 -14.90 -6.35 -19.84
CA ALA A 102 -14.22 -7.40 -20.59
C ALA A 102 -13.23 -8.21 -19.73
N LEU A 103 -12.92 -7.78 -18.49
CA LEU A 103 -12.05 -8.55 -17.60
C LEU A 103 -12.67 -9.93 -17.33
N PRO A 104 -11.86 -10.99 -17.25
CA PRO A 104 -12.33 -12.29 -16.84
C PRO A 104 -12.85 -12.27 -15.39
N PRO A 105 -13.55 -13.32 -14.94
CA PRO A 105 -13.83 -13.54 -13.53
C PRO A 105 -12.56 -13.40 -12.70
N VAL A 106 -12.68 -12.92 -11.44
CA VAL A 106 -11.51 -12.56 -10.63
C VAL A 106 -10.57 -13.76 -10.39
N GLU A 107 -11.13 -14.94 -10.24
CA GLU A 107 -10.40 -16.19 -10.06
C GLU A 107 -9.55 -16.61 -11.29
N ASN A 108 -9.81 -16.02 -12.43
CA ASN A 108 -9.07 -16.28 -13.68
C ASN A 108 -8.10 -15.14 -14.02
N LEU A 109 -7.94 -14.15 -13.11
CA LEU A 109 -6.97 -13.08 -13.30
C LEU A 109 -5.55 -13.57 -12.99
N SER A 110 -4.63 -13.12 -13.83
CA SER A 110 -3.20 -13.31 -13.68
C SER A 110 -2.53 -11.93 -13.72
N ILE A 111 -1.93 -11.52 -12.62
CA ILE A 111 -1.39 -10.17 -12.45
C ILE A 111 0.15 -10.23 -12.55
N PRO A 112 0.78 -9.49 -13.48
CA PRO A 112 2.23 -9.33 -13.47
C PRO A 112 2.70 -8.83 -12.10
N SER A 113 3.63 -9.55 -11.49
CA SER A 113 4.01 -9.31 -10.11
C SER A 113 5.48 -9.66 -9.90
N ARG A 114 6.32 -8.66 -9.63
CA ARG A 114 7.71 -8.89 -9.25
C ARG A 114 7.78 -9.26 -7.77
N ARG A 115 8.70 -10.14 -7.43
CA ARG A 115 9.09 -10.39 -6.03
C ARG A 115 10.35 -9.59 -5.73
N ILE A 116 10.31 -8.74 -4.70
CA ILE A 116 11.42 -7.88 -4.30
C ILE A 116 11.81 -8.23 -2.87
N THR A 117 13.06 -8.63 -2.66
CA THR A 117 13.60 -8.90 -1.33
C THR A 117 14.45 -7.72 -0.87
N LEU A 118 14.09 -7.13 0.28
CA LEU A 118 14.76 -5.96 0.85
C LEU A 118 15.41 -6.32 2.20
N PRO A 119 16.68 -5.95 2.44
CA PRO A 119 17.27 -6.04 3.77
C PRO A 119 16.63 -5.00 4.70
N MET A 120 16.35 -5.38 5.94
CA MET A 120 15.72 -4.52 6.93
C MET A 120 16.34 -4.69 8.31
N ALA A 121 16.76 -3.60 8.92
CA ALA A 121 17.11 -3.55 10.33
C ALA A 121 15.87 -3.15 11.14
N PHE A 122 15.44 -4.03 12.04
CA PHE A 122 14.32 -3.76 12.93
C PHE A 122 14.78 -2.95 14.14
N ASN A 123 13.97 -1.96 14.55
CA ASN A 123 14.27 -1.06 15.67
C ASN A 123 15.71 -0.49 15.59
N ASP A 124 16.09 -0.06 14.40
CA ASP A 124 17.42 0.46 14.08
C ASP A 124 17.73 1.78 14.82
N GLN A 125 18.99 2.21 14.80
CA GLN A 125 19.46 3.39 15.52
C GLN A 125 18.73 4.68 15.11
N TRP A 126 18.36 4.88 13.84
CA TRP A 126 17.62 6.07 13.38
C TRP A 126 16.17 6.03 13.84
N THR A 127 15.53 4.85 13.76
CA THR A 127 14.19 4.63 14.30
C THR A 127 14.17 4.95 15.80
N ARG A 128 15.12 4.43 16.59
CA ARG A 128 15.22 4.75 18.01
C ARG A 128 15.46 6.24 18.28
N ALA A 129 16.33 6.88 17.50
CA ALA A 129 16.61 8.31 17.63
C ALA A 129 15.38 9.17 17.35
N ASP A 130 14.60 8.85 16.30
CA ASP A 130 13.39 9.58 15.97
C ASP A 130 12.26 9.37 16.99
N ILE A 131 12.12 8.16 17.51
CA ILE A 131 11.18 7.88 18.61
C ILE A 131 11.57 8.70 19.86
N ALA A 132 12.86 8.73 20.22
CA ALA A 132 13.35 9.52 21.35
C ALA A 132 13.07 11.03 21.18
N ARG A 133 13.28 11.56 19.95
CA ARG A 133 12.94 12.95 19.62
C ARG A 133 11.45 13.21 19.74
N TYR A 134 10.59 12.27 19.30
CA TYR A 134 9.15 12.40 19.44
C TYR A 134 8.73 12.51 20.90
N VAL A 135 9.24 11.62 21.77
CA VAL A 135 8.99 11.67 23.21
C VAL A 135 9.49 12.98 23.83
N GLN A 136 10.63 13.48 23.41
CA GLN A 136 11.22 14.70 23.96
C GLN A 136 10.43 15.96 23.57
N TYR A 137 9.98 16.07 22.33
CA TYR A 137 9.49 17.35 21.78
C TYR A 137 8.00 17.38 21.45
N ILE A 138 7.34 16.22 21.30
CA ILE A 138 5.95 16.15 20.83
C ILE A 138 5.02 15.59 21.91
N ARG A 139 5.27 14.37 22.38
CA ARG A 139 4.40 13.72 23.36
C ARG A 139 5.16 12.79 24.29
N LYS A 140 5.33 13.20 25.53
CA LYS A 140 6.12 12.47 26.56
C LYS A 140 5.45 11.17 27.02
N ASP A 141 4.14 11.14 27.04
CA ASP A 141 3.27 10.05 27.52
C ASP A 141 2.64 9.23 26.39
N ALA A 142 3.32 9.14 25.26
CA ALA A 142 2.81 8.43 24.09
C ALA A 142 2.64 6.92 24.38
N PRO A 143 1.40 6.38 24.40
CA PRO A 143 1.15 4.99 24.81
C PRO A 143 1.67 3.96 23.79
N ASN A 144 1.94 4.39 22.56
CA ASN A 144 2.51 3.58 21.48
C ASN A 144 4.04 3.46 21.53
N ILE A 145 4.67 3.94 22.61
CA ILE A 145 6.11 3.81 22.81
C ILE A 145 6.35 3.02 24.10
N ILE A 146 6.68 1.76 23.94
CA ILE A 146 6.99 0.83 25.03
C ILE A 146 8.47 0.48 24.92
N ASN A 147 9.20 0.51 26.04
CA ASN A 147 10.64 0.25 26.08
C ASN A 147 11.44 1.07 25.04
N GLY A 148 10.96 2.29 24.71
CA GLY A 148 11.62 3.18 23.74
C GLY A 148 11.45 2.77 22.27
N ASN A 149 10.50 1.90 21.94
CA ASN A 149 10.24 1.46 20.56
C ASN A 149 8.73 1.25 20.27
N ASN A 150 8.39 1.09 19.00
CA ASN A 150 7.02 0.83 18.57
C ASN A 150 6.72 -0.68 18.39
N ILE A 151 7.74 -1.54 18.33
CA ILE A 151 7.55 -2.97 18.05
C ILE A 151 6.89 -3.67 19.25
N ASP A 152 7.31 -3.35 20.46
CA ASP A 152 6.70 -3.90 21.69
C ASP A 152 5.22 -3.50 21.81
N TYR A 153 4.90 -2.24 21.46
CA TYR A 153 3.51 -1.78 21.37
C TYR A 153 2.73 -2.53 20.29
N ALA A 154 3.33 -2.70 19.12
CA ALA A 154 2.71 -3.41 18.01
C ALA A 154 2.44 -4.89 18.35
N ALA A 155 3.37 -5.55 19.03
CA ALA A 155 3.20 -6.91 19.53
C ALA A 155 2.02 -6.99 20.50
N MET A 156 1.98 -6.11 21.51
CA MET A 156 0.90 -6.05 22.51
C MET A 156 -0.46 -5.80 21.86
N TYR A 157 -0.55 -4.83 20.94
CA TYR A 157 -1.79 -4.48 20.25
C TYR A 157 -2.36 -5.63 19.42
N ASN A 158 -1.51 -6.46 18.83
CA ASN A 158 -1.90 -7.62 18.04
C ASN A 158 -2.02 -8.92 18.87
N GLY A 159 -1.92 -8.84 20.20
CA GLY A 159 -1.97 -10.01 21.08
C GLY A 159 -0.80 -10.96 20.89
N LEU A 160 0.31 -10.52 20.31
CA LEU A 160 1.53 -11.30 20.15
C LEU A 160 2.33 -11.32 21.45
N ARG A 161 3.16 -12.33 21.62
CA ARG A 161 3.89 -12.58 22.85
C ARG A 161 4.94 -11.51 23.16
N ASP A 162 5.70 -11.12 22.13
CA ASP A 162 6.85 -10.23 22.23
C ASP A 162 7.25 -9.62 20.87
N ALA A 163 8.27 -8.77 20.88
CA ALA A 163 8.82 -8.13 19.70
C ALA A 163 9.33 -9.14 18.64
N GLU A 164 9.91 -10.26 19.06
CA GLU A 164 10.44 -11.26 18.13
C GLU A 164 9.31 -12.00 17.39
N GLU A 165 8.20 -12.30 18.06
CA GLU A 165 7.02 -12.85 17.38
C GLU A 165 6.44 -11.84 16.38
N PHE A 166 6.40 -10.53 16.72
CA PHE A 166 5.98 -9.51 15.77
C PHE A 166 6.90 -9.44 14.55
N ILE A 167 8.22 -9.43 14.75
CA ILE A 167 9.20 -9.43 13.66
C ILE A 167 9.02 -10.67 12.78
N ALA A 168 8.82 -11.84 13.38
CA ALA A 168 8.55 -13.08 12.64
C ALA A 168 7.30 -12.96 11.76
N TYR A 169 6.23 -12.31 12.25
CA TYR A 169 5.00 -12.05 11.47
C TYR A 169 5.26 -11.15 10.26
N ILE A 170 6.06 -10.08 10.43
CA ILE A 170 6.42 -9.19 9.31
C ILE A 170 7.19 -9.93 8.22
N MET A 171 8.06 -10.87 8.61
CA MET A 171 8.91 -11.64 7.70
C MET A 171 8.24 -12.88 7.10
N ALA A 172 7.13 -13.35 7.67
CA ALA A 172 6.49 -14.60 7.28
C ALA A 172 5.55 -14.47 6.07
N THR A 173 5.26 -13.27 5.62
CA THR A 173 4.36 -13.00 4.48
C THR A 173 5.02 -12.16 3.41
N GLU A 174 4.53 -12.29 2.19
CA GLU A 174 4.78 -11.29 1.15
C GLU A 174 3.84 -10.09 1.35
N TRP A 175 4.37 -8.89 1.15
CA TRP A 175 3.64 -7.63 1.25
C TRP A 175 3.28 -7.15 -0.15
N TRP A 176 2.00 -7.17 -0.47
CA TRP A 176 1.45 -6.74 -1.76
C TRP A 176 1.41 -5.23 -1.86
N ASN A 177 2.13 -4.64 -2.80
CA ASN A 177 2.06 -3.22 -3.10
C ASN A 177 0.79 -2.92 -3.92
N ALA A 178 -0.26 -2.49 -3.24
CA ALA A 178 -1.55 -2.20 -3.88
C ALA A 178 -1.57 -0.85 -4.61
N ALA A 179 -0.74 0.11 -4.18
CA ALA A 179 -0.69 1.45 -4.72
C ALA A 179 0.59 2.17 -4.31
N ASN A 180 1.01 3.17 -5.10
CA ASN A 180 1.97 4.18 -4.69
C ASN A 180 1.26 5.52 -4.49
N GLY A 181 1.65 6.27 -3.44
CA GLY A 181 1.04 7.57 -3.20
C GLY A 181 1.64 8.32 -2.03
N PHE A 182 1.04 9.44 -1.63
CA PHE A 182 1.46 10.31 -0.54
C PHE A 182 2.79 11.04 -0.82
N PHE A 183 3.88 10.31 -1.08
CA PHE A 183 5.16 10.81 -1.58
C PHE A 183 5.60 10.00 -2.80
N PRO A 184 6.49 10.54 -3.68
CA PRO A 184 6.97 9.82 -4.84
C PRO A 184 7.53 8.44 -4.48
N GLY A 185 6.89 7.38 -4.99
CA GLY A 185 7.34 6.00 -4.77
C GLY A 185 7.03 5.40 -3.40
N LEU A 186 6.27 6.06 -2.52
CA LEU A 186 5.84 5.44 -1.25
C LEU A 186 4.82 4.33 -1.54
N PRO A 187 5.15 3.05 -1.22
CA PRO A 187 4.24 1.94 -1.45
C PRO A 187 3.25 1.80 -0.29
N PHE A 188 1.99 1.54 -0.62
CA PHE A 188 0.96 1.09 0.32
C PHE A 188 0.82 -0.42 0.20
N MET A 189 1.38 -1.15 1.18
CA MET A 189 1.49 -2.59 1.12
C MET A 189 0.61 -3.28 2.15
N PHE A 190 0.05 -4.42 1.74
CA PHE A 190 -0.81 -5.26 2.57
C PHE A 190 -0.31 -6.70 2.54
N PRO A 191 -0.40 -7.44 3.66
CA PRO A 191 0.05 -8.84 3.67
C PRO A 191 -0.86 -9.69 2.77
N ILE A 192 -0.25 -10.52 1.93
CA ILE A 192 -0.99 -11.49 1.10
C ILE A 192 -1.60 -12.58 1.98
N ASP A 193 -0.88 -13.00 3.01
CA ASP A 193 -1.37 -14.01 3.94
C ASP A 193 -2.01 -13.33 5.17
N PRO A 194 -3.34 -13.41 5.31
CA PRO A 194 -4.08 -12.74 6.38
C PRO A 194 -3.82 -13.31 7.78
N ARG A 195 -3.13 -14.45 7.93
CA ARG A 195 -2.66 -14.96 9.23
C ARG A 195 -1.62 -14.04 9.86
N TYR A 196 -0.96 -13.20 9.03
CA TYR A 196 0.09 -12.25 9.44
C TYR A 196 -0.37 -10.79 9.31
N ALA A 197 -1.68 -10.56 9.16
CA ALA A 197 -2.25 -9.23 8.96
C ALA A 197 -2.31 -8.44 10.28
N VAL A 198 -1.16 -7.95 10.73
CA VAL A 198 -1.07 -7.07 11.90
C VAL A 198 -1.75 -5.73 11.63
N VAL A 199 -2.38 -5.17 12.67
CA VAL A 199 -3.06 -3.86 12.62
C VAL A 199 -2.54 -3.01 13.77
N ILE A 200 -2.21 -1.74 13.49
CA ILE A 200 -1.64 -0.86 14.53
C ILE A 200 -2.23 0.55 14.38
N PRO A 201 -2.70 1.22 15.47
CA PRO A 201 -3.13 2.60 15.43
C PRO A 201 -1.99 3.56 15.00
N LYS A 202 -2.35 4.69 14.39
CA LYS A 202 -1.40 5.74 14.04
C LYS A 202 -0.88 6.49 15.26
N TYR A 203 0.27 7.15 15.11
CA TYR A 203 0.70 8.20 16.03
C TYR A 203 -0.33 9.33 16.13
N ASN A 204 -0.58 9.82 17.32
CA ASN A 204 -1.41 10.99 17.57
C ASN A 204 -0.77 11.88 18.67
N PRO A 205 -0.31 13.10 18.34
CA PRO A 205 -0.18 13.67 16.98
C PRO A 205 0.85 12.91 16.12
N THR A 206 0.81 13.15 14.80
CA THR A 206 1.78 12.59 13.87
C THR A 206 3.18 13.14 14.11
N ARG A 207 4.22 12.40 13.74
CA ARG A 207 5.60 12.91 13.74
C ARG A 207 5.78 13.95 12.63
N PRO A 208 6.47 15.07 12.88
CA PRO A 208 6.84 16.04 11.85
C PRO A 208 8.01 15.55 10.96
N TRP A 209 8.69 14.49 11.34
CA TRP A 209 9.80 13.87 10.59
C TRP A 209 9.72 12.34 10.68
N THR A 210 10.21 11.68 9.66
CA THR A 210 10.43 10.23 9.56
C THR A 210 11.60 10.06 8.61
N PRO A 211 12.63 9.29 8.95
CA PRO A 211 13.80 9.16 8.08
C PRO A 211 13.44 8.45 6.77
N GLU A 212 14.18 8.76 5.72
CA GLU A 212 14.14 8.04 4.46
C GLU A 212 14.53 6.58 4.69
N GLY A 213 13.85 5.64 4.04
CA GLY A 213 14.01 4.20 4.22
C GLY A 213 13.26 3.64 5.43
N ALA A 214 12.68 4.49 6.30
CA ALA A 214 11.90 4.00 7.44
C ALA A 214 10.75 3.10 6.96
N VAL A 215 10.58 1.97 7.63
CA VAL A 215 9.45 1.05 7.44
C VAL A 215 8.47 1.25 8.58
N GLY A 216 7.23 1.51 8.24
CA GLY A 216 6.19 1.78 9.22
C GLY A 216 4.87 1.09 8.90
N ILE A 217 4.04 0.91 9.93
CA ILE A 217 2.70 0.30 9.81
C ILE A 217 1.67 1.20 10.46
N ALA A 218 0.51 1.35 9.79
CA ALA A 218 -0.68 1.94 10.37
C ALA A 218 -1.96 1.32 9.80
N GLY A 219 -2.94 1.04 10.64
CA GLY A 219 -3.97 0.09 10.28
C GLY A 219 -3.31 -1.20 9.80
N PRO A 220 -3.80 -1.85 8.76
CA PRO A 220 -3.18 -3.04 8.16
C PRO A 220 -2.11 -2.71 7.11
N CYS A 221 -1.79 -1.44 6.89
CA CYS A 221 -0.93 -0.97 5.81
C CYS A 221 0.52 -0.80 6.26
N LEU A 222 1.45 -1.45 5.59
CA LEU A 222 2.88 -1.23 5.69
C LEU A 222 3.33 -0.28 4.59
N ALA A 223 4.21 0.66 4.92
CA ALA A 223 4.81 1.58 3.98
C ALA A 223 6.32 1.71 4.21
N ILE A 224 7.04 2.02 3.15
CA ILE A 224 8.45 2.41 3.20
C ILE A 224 8.53 3.88 2.78
N TYR A 225 9.12 4.72 3.62
CA TYR A 225 9.26 6.15 3.35
C TYR A 225 10.38 6.40 2.33
N PRO A 226 10.06 6.84 1.10
CA PRO A 226 11.10 7.02 0.06
C PRO A 226 11.95 8.27 0.27
N VAL A 227 11.45 9.22 1.03
CA VAL A 227 12.10 10.48 1.40
C VAL A 227 11.82 10.81 2.86
N ALA A 228 12.68 11.61 3.49
CA ALA A 228 12.39 12.12 4.83
C ALA A 228 11.14 13.02 4.80
N SER A 229 10.16 12.72 5.65
CA SER A 229 8.84 13.36 5.58
C SER A 229 8.07 13.24 6.89
N PRO A 230 7.01 14.05 7.13
CA PRO A 230 6.07 13.79 8.21
C PRO A 230 5.45 12.40 8.09
N GLY A 231 5.13 11.76 9.21
CA GLY A 231 4.51 10.44 9.21
C GLY A 231 3.81 10.07 10.50
N GLY A 232 2.70 9.32 10.37
CA GLY A 232 1.92 8.84 11.51
C GLY A 232 1.99 7.33 11.72
N TYR A 233 2.74 6.59 10.90
CA TYR A 233 2.86 5.14 11.02
C TYR A 233 3.80 4.77 12.18
N GLN A 234 3.53 3.66 12.84
CA GLN A 234 4.44 3.11 13.85
C GLN A 234 5.71 2.63 13.15
N MET A 235 6.85 3.18 13.54
CA MET A 235 8.14 2.82 12.93
C MET A 235 8.63 1.49 13.48
N ILE A 236 8.86 0.52 12.61
CA ILE A 236 9.32 -0.82 12.99
C ILE A 236 10.77 -1.09 12.59
N GLY A 237 11.35 -0.25 11.75
CA GLY A 237 12.73 -0.38 11.30
C GLY A 237 13.04 0.46 10.08
N ARG A 238 14.15 0.14 9.42
CA ARG A 238 14.64 0.84 8.24
C ARG A 238 15.20 -0.13 7.21
N THR A 239 15.05 0.21 5.93
CA THR A 239 15.56 -0.55 4.79
C THR A 239 16.47 0.32 3.90
N ILE A 240 16.94 -0.25 2.81
CA ILE A 240 17.69 0.45 1.76
C ILE A 240 16.78 1.38 0.95
N PRO A 241 17.34 2.37 0.22
CA PRO A 241 16.57 3.29 -0.62
C PRO A 241 15.67 2.58 -1.63
N ILE A 242 14.44 3.07 -1.79
CA ILE A 242 13.48 2.62 -2.81
C ILE A 242 13.15 3.73 -3.82
N TYR A 243 13.81 4.87 -3.69
CA TYR A 243 13.68 6.04 -4.55
C TYR A 243 15.06 6.68 -4.73
N ASP A 244 15.50 6.86 -5.97
CA ASP A 244 16.72 7.58 -6.31
C ASP A 244 16.49 8.53 -7.49
N PRO A 245 16.20 9.83 -7.23
CA PRO A 245 15.97 10.81 -8.28
C PRO A 245 17.22 11.08 -9.14
N GLN A 246 18.40 10.71 -8.67
CA GLN A 246 19.66 10.83 -9.42
C GLN A 246 19.99 9.59 -10.26
N GLN A 247 19.24 8.50 -10.05
CA GLN A 247 19.37 7.23 -10.80
C GLN A 247 20.82 6.68 -10.81
N ARG A 248 21.50 6.78 -9.66
CA ARG A 248 22.91 6.34 -9.51
C ARG A 248 23.05 4.83 -9.56
N ASN A 249 22.09 4.12 -8.96
CA ASN A 249 22.09 2.67 -8.99
C ASN A 249 21.34 2.15 -10.23
N PRO A 250 21.84 1.11 -10.92
CA PRO A 250 21.23 0.54 -12.13
C PRO A 250 19.76 0.14 -11.99
N ALA A 251 19.28 -0.24 -10.80
CA ALA A 251 17.89 -0.56 -10.57
C ALA A 251 16.93 0.62 -10.81
N PHE A 252 17.42 1.84 -10.75
CA PHE A 252 16.66 3.07 -10.99
C PHE A 252 16.86 3.67 -12.39
N ALA A 253 17.66 3.03 -13.27
CA ALA A 253 18.03 3.60 -14.56
C ALA A 253 16.83 3.97 -15.45
N ALA A 254 15.76 3.18 -15.40
CA ALA A 254 14.53 3.42 -16.18
C ALA A 254 13.50 4.29 -15.43
N ASN A 255 13.53 4.30 -14.10
CA ASN A 255 12.55 4.99 -13.26
C ASN A 255 13.18 5.28 -11.88
N PRO A 256 13.15 6.52 -11.38
CA PRO A 256 13.65 6.83 -10.04
C PRO A 256 12.89 6.12 -8.91
N ILE A 257 11.73 5.52 -9.18
CA ILE A 257 10.89 4.78 -8.24
C ILE A 257 11.07 3.28 -8.47
N LEU A 258 11.53 2.57 -7.43
CA LEU A 258 11.73 1.11 -7.49
C LEU A 258 10.40 0.36 -7.51
N MET A 259 9.49 0.75 -6.61
CA MET A 259 8.26 0.01 -6.32
C MET A 259 7.17 0.31 -7.34
N GLN A 260 6.46 -0.73 -7.74
CA GLN A 260 5.31 -0.62 -8.66
C GLN A 260 4.09 -1.30 -8.02
N PRO A 261 2.87 -0.78 -8.25
CA PRO A 261 1.66 -1.51 -7.88
C PRO A 261 1.65 -2.91 -8.50
N GLY A 262 1.38 -3.93 -7.69
CA GLY A 262 1.49 -5.33 -8.07
C GLY A 262 2.79 -6.03 -7.62
N ASP A 263 3.77 -5.30 -7.09
CA ASP A 263 4.97 -5.93 -6.51
C ASP A 263 4.65 -6.66 -5.21
N ARG A 264 5.36 -7.75 -4.94
CA ARG A 264 5.38 -8.49 -3.68
C ARG A 264 6.72 -8.29 -3.01
N VAL A 265 6.69 -7.79 -1.78
CA VAL A 265 7.90 -7.46 -1.02
C VAL A 265 8.08 -8.43 0.13
N THR A 266 9.30 -8.93 0.29
CA THR A 266 9.75 -9.70 1.45
C THR A 266 10.92 -8.98 2.11
N PHE A 267 11.16 -9.27 3.39
CA PHE A 267 12.27 -8.68 4.13
C PHE A 267 13.24 -9.76 4.61
N THR A 268 14.54 -9.43 4.56
CA THR A 268 15.60 -10.19 5.23
C THR A 268 16.13 -9.35 6.38
N ARG A 269 16.24 -9.95 7.57
CA ARG A 269 16.75 -9.25 8.75
C ARG A 269 18.25 -9.04 8.65
N VAL A 270 18.69 -7.79 8.86
CA VAL A 270 20.09 -7.39 8.99
C VAL A 270 20.27 -6.59 10.28
N ASN A 271 21.50 -6.37 10.71
CA ASN A 271 21.82 -5.46 11.81
C ASN A 271 22.04 -4.02 11.32
N ASP A 272 22.26 -3.08 12.24
CA ASP A 272 22.45 -1.65 11.93
C ASP A 272 23.69 -1.41 11.06
N ASP A 273 24.82 -2.08 11.34
CA ASP A 273 26.07 -1.90 10.61
C ASP A 273 25.97 -2.44 9.18
N ASP A 274 25.41 -3.64 9.01
CA ASP A 274 25.14 -4.21 7.69
C ASP A 274 24.22 -3.30 6.89
N LEU A 275 23.18 -2.70 7.50
CA LEU A 275 22.29 -1.78 6.80
C LEU A 275 23.03 -0.52 6.31
N VAL A 276 23.96 0.02 7.13
CA VAL A 276 24.79 1.17 6.70
C VAL A 276 25.59 0.82 5.46
N GLU A 277 26.34 -0.31 5.49
CA GLU A 277 27.12 -0.76 4.34
C GLU A 277 26.28 -0.96 3.09
N LEU A 278 25.13 -1.64 3.23
CA LEU A 278 24.22 -1.88 2.09
C LEU A 278 23.69 -0.57 1.50
N ARG A 279 23.39 0.41 2.34
CA ARG A 279 22.94 1.74 1.88
C ARG A 279 24.06 2.52 1.15
N GLU A 280 25.31 2.42 1.62
CA GLU A 280 26.46 2.98 0.92
C GLU A 280 26.62 2.35 -0.47
N ARG A 281 26.50 1.03 -0.57
CA ARG A 281 26.53 0.32 -1.85
C ARG A 281 25.38 0.65 -2.78
N VAL A 282 24.20 1.01 -2.26
CA VAL A 282 23.12 1.55 -3.12
C VAL A 282 23.52 2.91 -3.68
N ASN A 283 24.10 3.79 -2.84
CA ASN A 283 24.48 5.14 -3.22
C ASN A 283 25.64 5.21 -4.22
N ASP A 284 26.58 4.25 -4.17
CA ASP A 284 27.70 4.15 -5.12
C ASP A 284 27.37 3.30 -6.37
N GLY A 285 26.16 2.73 -6.44
CA GLY A 285 25.67 1.94 -7.55
C GLY A 285 26.10 0.46 -7.56
N SER A 286 26.84 0.00 -6.55
CA SER A 286 27.36 -1.39 -6.49
C SER A 286 26.35 -2.40 -5.93
N TYR A 287 25.28 -1.95 -5.27
CA TYR A 287 24.26 -2.85 -4.76
C TYR A 287 23.37 -3.40 -5.88
N VAL A 288 23.16 -4.71 -5.88
CA VAL A 288 22.24 -5.38 -6.81
C VAL A 288 20.95 -5.73 -6.07
N TYR A 289 19.86 -5.07 -6.46
CA TYR A 289 18.54 -5.38 -5.90
C TYR A 289 18.09 -6.77 -6.32
N GLN A 290 17.56 -7.53 -5.35
CA GLN A 290 16.96 -8.83 -5.61
C GLN A 290 15.53 -8.63 -6.11
N ILE A 291 15.35 -8.67 -7.43
CA ILE A 291 14.08 -8.47 -8.11
C ILE A 291 13.85 -9.66 -9.05
N GLU A 292 12.84 -10.45 -8.76
CA GLU A 292 12.46 -11.61 -9.57
C GLU A 292 11.15 -11.30 -10.31
N PRO A 293 11.12 -11.38 -11.65
CA PRO A 293 9.88 -11.28 -12.39
C PRO A 293 8.97 -12.47 -12.06
N GLY A 294 7.67 -12.23 -12.06
CA GLY A 294 6.69 -13.28 -11.76
C GLY A 294 5.28 -12.84 -12.05
N VAL A 295 4.36 -13.67 -11.61
CA VAL A 295 2.92 -13.48 -11.76
C VAL A 295 2.25 -13.88 -10.46
N LEU A 296 1.19 -13.20 -10.10
CA LEU A 296 0.22 -13.63 -9.09
C LEU A 296 -0.96 -14.26 -9.80
N ASP A 297 -1.18 -15.56 -9.58
CA ASP A 297 -2.41 -16.26 -9.96
C ASP A 297 -3.46 -16.01 -8.88
N VAL A 298 -4.55 -15.33 -9.25
CA VAL A 298 -5.60 -14.99 -8.29
C VAL A 298 -6.42 -16.19 -7.88
N GLY A 299 -6.58 -17.18 -8.76
CA GLY A 299 -7.28 -18.43 -8.43
C GLY A 299 -6.54 -19.23 -7.36
N GLU A 300 -5.23 -19.43 -7.52
CA GLU A 300 -4.38 -20.06 -6.50
C GLU A 300 -4.41 -19.28 -5.17
N TYR A 301 -4.35 -17.96 -5.25
CA TYR A 301 -4.47 -17.09 -4.07
C TYR A 301 -5.79 -17.30 -3.32
N LEU A 302 -6.93 -17.33 -4.02
CA LEU A 302 -8.25 -17.54 -3.41
C LEU A 302 -8.39 -18.92 -2.78
N GLN A 303 -7.84 -19.96 -3.44
CA GLN A 303 -7.80 -21.32 -2.88
C GLN A 303 -6.95 -21.36 -1.60
N HIS A 304 -5.81 -20.67 -1.60
CA HIS A 304 -4.97 -20.54 -0.41
C HIS A 304 -5.73 -19.87 0.74
N LEU A 305 -6.41 -18.75 0.47
CA LEU A 305 -7.21 -18.05 1.50
C LEU A 305 -8.28 -18.95 2.14
N GLU A 306 -8.98 -19.76 1.36
CA GLU A 306 -9.97 -20.69 1.90
C GLU A 306 -9.31 -21.78 2.76
N SER A 307 -8.12 -22.27 2.36
CA SER A 307 -7.40 -23.31 3.10
C SER A 307 -6.91 -22.86 4.48
N ILE A 308 -6.65 -21.55 4.67
CA ILE A 308 -6.13 -20.96 5.93
C ILE A 308 -7.17 -20.17 6.72
N LYS A 309 -8.43 -20.27 6.36
CA LYS A 309 -9.52 -19.47 6.90
C LYS A 309 -9.68 -19.58 8.42
N GLU A 310 -9.60 -20.79 8.96
CA GLU A 310 -9.72 -21.04 10.40
C GLU A 310 -8.55 -20.41 11.18
N GLU A 311 -7.32 -20.56 10.69
CA GLU A 311 -6.13 -19.97 11.29
C GLU A 311 -6.21 -18.44 11.26
N THR A 312 -6.66 -17.87 10.13
CA THR A 312 -6.90 -16.44 9.99
C THR A 312 -7.91 -15.91 11.01
N GLN A 313 -9.03 -16.63 11.21
CA GLN A 313 -10.02 -16.27 12.20
C GLN A 313 -9.49 -16.39 13.64
N ALA A 314 -8.67 -17.39 13.92
CA ALA A 314 -8.02 -17.55 15.22
C ALA A 314 -7.08 -16.36 15.51
N PHE A 315 -6.27 -15.96 14.54
CA PHE A 315 -5.42 -14.79 14.69
C PHE A 315 -6.22 -13.50 14.88
N ARG A 316 -7.28 -13.27 14.11
CA ARG A 316 -8.15 -12.09 14.27
C ARG A 316 -8.80 -11.99 15.65
N ARG A 317 -9.22 -13.11 16.24
CA ARG A 317 -9.73 -13.13 17.64
C ARG A 317 -8.63 -12.71 18.62
N ARG A 318 -7.44 -13.31 18.52
CA ARG A 318 -6.28 -12.98 19.36
C ARG A 318 -5.91 -11.49 19.24
N GLN A 319 -5.89 -10.97 18.01
CA GLN A 319 -5.65 -9.57 17.71
C GLN A 319 -6.70 -8.64 18.34
N GLY A 320 -8.00 -8.97 18.24
CA GLY A 320 -9.09 -8.22 18.88
C GLY A 320 -8.90 -8.13 20.40
N GLU A 321 -8.60 -9.25 21.06
CA GLU A 321 -8.34 -9.29 22.50
C GLU A 321 -7.08 -8.45 22.89
N GLY A 322 -6.06 -8.43 22.04
CA GLY A 322 -4.87 -7.60 22.22
C GLY A 322 -5.21 -6.12 22.12
N ALA A 323 -5.95 -5.74 21.08
CA ALA A 323 -6.36 -4.37 20.81
C ALA A 323 -7.24 -3.79 21.93
N GLU A 324 -8.21 -4.56 22.47
CA GLU A 324 -9.08 -4.14 23.57
C GLU A 324 -8.32 -3.80 24.86
N ARG A 325 -7.18 -4.46 25.09
CA ARG A 325 -6.36 -4.26 26.30
C ARG A 325 -5.28 -3.22 26.14
N THR A 326 -5.04 -2.74 24.92
CA THR A 326 -3.91 -1.86 24.60
C THR A 326 -4.37 -0.42 24.43
N PRO A 327 -3.81 0.56 25.17
CA PRO A 327 -4.14 1.98 25.00
C PRO A 327 -3.86 2.46 23.57
N VAL A 328 -4.74 3.30 23.05
CA VAL A 328 -4.62 3.91 21.71
C VAL A 328 -3.95 5.28 21.82
N PRO A 329 -3.03 5.66 20.92
CA PRO A 329 -2.36 6.97 20.88
C PRO A 329 -3.30 8.17 20.79
#